data_e3eac60c47c660e4d8e390a533f5f210
#
_entry.id   e3eac60c47c660e4d8e390a533f5f210
#
_cell.length_a   1.000
_cell.length_b   1.000
_cell.length_c   1.000
_cell.angle_alpha   90.00
_cell.angle_beta   90.00
_cell.angle_gamma   90.00
#
_symmetry.space_group_name_H-M   'P 1'
#
loop_
_entity.id
_entity.type
_entity.pdbx_description
1 polymer ?
#
loop_
_entity_poly.entity_id
_entity_poly.type
_entity_poly.pdbx_seq_one_letter_code
_entity_poly.pdbx_strand_id
1 'polypeptide(L)'
;KHSKIPADISDEIKNKALDWAKTVAEELDYIGTMCVEFFIDKNNNLYANEVAPRVHNSGHLTINSHNISQFENHIRAVCGLEKLETKKIYNAKMLNLIGEDILEYKNKKFKENEFFYDYLKKEVKAKRKMGHLTTIEK
;
A
#
# COMPACT_ATOMS: atom_id res chain seq x y z
N LYS A 1 -13.22 1.67 -0.04
CA LYS A 1 -12.25 1.13 0.91
C LYS A 1 -11.05 2.06 0.95
N HIS A 2 -10.61 2.48 2.16
CA HIS A 2 -9.55 3.45 2.35
C HIS A 2 -8.30 2.79 2.94
N SER A 3 -7.15 3.33 2.60
CA SER A 3 -5.87 3.09 3.27
C SER A 3 -5.27 4.43 3.69
N LYS A 4 -4.52 4.48 4.78
CA LYS A 4 -3.81 5.68 5.19
C LYS A 4 -2.43 5.36 5.77
N ILE A 5 -1.53 6.33 5.70
CA ILE A 5 -0.22 6.29 6.33
C ILE A 5 0.07 7.66 6.97
N PRO A 6 0.52 7.70 8.24
CA PRO A 6 0.65 6.57 9.15
C PRO A 6 -0.71 5.95 9.53
N ALA A 7 -0.69 4.70 9.96
CA ALA A 7 -1.86 4.05 10.55
C ALA A 7 -2.11 4.56 11.97
N ASP A 8 -3.38 4.59 12.41
CA ASP A 8 -3.75 4.95 13.80
C ASP A 8 -3.61 3.72 14.70
N ILE A 9 -2.39 3.37 15.03
CA ILE A 9 -2.05 2.25 15.91
C ILE A 9 -0.96 2.69 16.86
N SER A 10 -0.85 2.02 18.03
CA SER A 10 0.24 2.26 18.96
C SER A 10 1.58 1.79 18.39
N ASP A 11 2.68 2.37 18.87
CA ASP A 11 4.02 1.92 18.48
C ASP A 11 4.29 0.48 18.91
N GLU A 12 3.70 0.01 20.00
CA GLU A 12 3.79 -1.38 20.44
C GLU A 12 3.22 -2.34 19.38
N ILE A 13 1.99 -2.09 18.91
CA ILE A 13 1.35 -2.91 17.86
C ILE A 13 2.13 -2.82 16.56
N LYS A 14 2.57 -1.62 16.20
CA LYS A 14 3.37 -1.40 15.00
C LYS A 14 4.67 -2.23 15.03
N ASN A 15 5.42 -2.15 16.14
CA ASN A 15 6.67 -2.89 16.27
C ASN A 15 6.43 -4.40 16.24
N LYS A 16 5.42 -4.89 16.95
CA LYS A 16 5.03 -6.32 16.92
C LYS A 16 4.66 -6.77 15.49
N ALA A 17 3.90 -5.97 14.75
CA ALA A 17 3.55 -6.28 13.36
C ALA A 17 4.78 -6.31 12.44
N LEU A 18 5.72 -5.39 12.64
CA LEU A 18 6.98 -5.35 11.89
C LEU A 18 7.86 -6.55 12.19
N ASP A 19 8.00 -6.94 13.46
CA ASP A 19 8.79 -8.11 13.89
C ASP A 19 8.19 -9.40 13.28
N TRP A 20 6.87 -9.57 13.32
CA TRP A 20 6.22 -10.72 12.71
C TRP A 20 6.40 -10.75 11.19
N ALA A 21 6.24 -9.60 10.53
CA ALA A 21 6.44 -9.53 9.08
C ALA A 21 7.89 -9.81 8.68
N LYS A 22 8.86 -9.37 9.50
CA LYS A 22 10.28 -9.66 9.33
C LYS A 22 10.57 -11.15 9.48
N THR A 23 10.06 -11.77 10.53
CA THR A 23 10.19 -13.22 10.75
C THR A 23 9.66 -14.01 9.55
N VAL A 24 8.47 -13.66 9.05
CA VAL A 24 7.89 -14.33 7.85
C VAL A 24 8.80 -14.18 6.63
N ALA A 25 9.38 -12.99 6.41
CA ALA A 25 10.27 -12.76 5.27
C ALA A 25 11.57 -13.56 5.39
N GLU A 26 12.14 -13.65 6.59
CA GLU A 26 13.37 -14.39 6.90
C GLU A 26 13.16 -15.89 6.75
N GLU A 27 12.08 -16.45 7.33
CA GLU A 27 11.76 -17.87 7.23
C GLU A 27 11.45 -18.34 5.79
N LEU A 28 10.98 -17.42 4.94
CA LEU A 28 10.74 -17.71 3.52
C LEU A 28 11.95 -17.43 2.62
N ASP A 29 13.07 -16.93 3.17
CA ASP A 29 14.23 -16.44 2.41
C ASP A 29 13.79 -15.52 1.25
N TYR A 30 12.83 -14.61 1.54
CA TYR A 30 12.11 -13.88 0.53
C TYR A 30 12.89 -12.65 0.03
N ILE A 31 13.07 -12.56 -1.27
CA ILE A 31 13.68 -11.40 -1.94
C ILE A 31 12.59 -10.62 -2.69
N GLY A 32 12.39 -9.37 -2.30
CA GLY A 32 11.38 -8.49 -2.90
C GLY A 32 10.53 -7.75 -1.89
N THR A 33 9.54 -7.05 -2.38
CA THR A 33 8.50 -6.44 -1.54
C THR A 33 7.39 -7.43 -1.28
N MET A 34 7.07 -7.64 -0.02
CA MET A 34 5.91 -8.44 0.41
C MET A 34 4.99 -7.62 1.31
N CYS A 35 3.78 -8.10 1.49
CA CYS A 35 2.83 -7.55 2.44
C CYS A 35 2.36 -8.66 3.38
N VAL A 36 2.36 -8.37 4.69
CA VAL A 36 1.64 -9.17 5.69
C VAL A 36 0.47 -8.33 6.19
N GLU A 37 -0.74 -8.80 5.96
CA GLU A 37 -1.94 -8.15 6.49
C GLU A 37 -2.27 -8.67 7.88
N PHE A 38 -2.67 -7.75 8.75
CA PHE A 38 -3.07 -8.06 10.12
C PHE A 38 -4.45 -7.50 10.42
N PHE A 39 -5.19 -8.20 11.26
CA PHE A 39 -6.32 -7.65 12.00
C PHE A 39 -5.89 -7.23 13.39
N ILE A 40 -6.51 -6.18 13.89
CA ILE A 40 -6.35 -5.72 15.28
C ILE A 40 -7.75 -5.72 15.89
N ASP A 41 -7.93 -6.43 17.00
CA ASP A 41 -9.20 -6.44 17.73
C ASP A 41 -9.34 -5.25 18.68
N LYS A 42 -10.49 -5.15 19.34
CA LYS A 42 -10.80 -4.07 20.30
C LYS A 42 -9.89 -4.06 21.53
N ASN A 43 -9.22 -5.18 21.80
CA ASN A 43 -8.29 -5.35 22.92
C ASN A 43 -6.83 -5.15 22.49
N ASN A 44 -6.60 -4.64 21.27
CA ASN A 44 -5.29 -4.46 20.65
C ASN A 44 -4.52 -5.77 20.42
N ASN A 45 -5.19 -6.90 20.32
CA ASN A 45 -4.56 -8.13 19.87
C ASN A 45 -4.34 -8.13 18.35
N LEU A 46 -3.17 -8.56 17.93
CA LEU A 46 -2.76 -8.66 16.53
C LEU A 46 -2.97 -10.09 16.03
N TYR A 47 -3.61 -10.23 14.87
CA TYR A 47 -3.86 -11.50 14.19
C TYR A 47 -3.39 -11.42 12.74
N ALA A 48 -2.59 -12.39 12.30
CA ALA A 48 -2.22 -12.48 10.89
C ALA A 48 -3.45 -12.85 10.03
N ASN A 49 -3.63 -12.13 8.93
CA ASN A 49 -4.72 -12.36 7.98
C ASN A 49 -4.22 -13.07 6.72
N GLU A 50 -3.35 -12.41 5.96
CA GLU A 50 -2.76 -12.99 4.76
C GLU A 50 -1.31 -12.54 4.56
N VAL A 51 -0.55 -13.35 3.83
CA VAL A 51 0.77 -12.99 3.32
C VAL A 51 0.69 -12.90 1.80
N ALA A 52 1.09 -11.75 1.26
CA ALA A 52 1.19 -11.55 -0.18
C ALA A 52 2.67 -11.37 -0.57
N PRO A 53 3.33 -12.39 -1.14
CA PRO A 53 4.74 -12.31 -1.55
C PRO A 53 4.88 -11.53 -2.87
N ARG A 54 4.46 -10.29 -2.88
CA ARG A 54 4.43 -9.36 -4.01
C ARG A 54 4.07 -7.97 -3.53
N VAL A 55 4.19 -6.97 -4.41
CA VAL A 55 3.58 -5.66 -4.23
C VAL A 55 2.08 -5.79 -3.92
N HIS A 56 1.58 -4.94 -3.04
CA HIS A 56 0.21 -5.03 -2.55
C HIS A 56 -0.56 -3.71 -2.70
N ASN A 57 -1.88 -3.80 -2.86
CA ASN A 57 -2.74 -2.64 -3.02
C ASN A 57 -2.62 -1.62 -1.88
N SER A 58 -2.48 -2.07 -0.63
CA SER A 58 -2.28 -1.17 0.51
C SER A 58 -1.01 -0.33 0.41
N GLY A 59 0.01 -0.79 -0.32
CA GLY A 59 1.26 -0.08 -0.55
C GLY A 59 1.26 0.85 -1.77
N HIS A 60 0.18 0.94 -2.56
CA HIS A 60 0.15 1.82 -3.74
C HIS A 60 0.32 3.30 -3.39
N LEU A 61 -0.15 3.72 -2.20
CA LEU A 61 0.05 5.10 -1.72
C LEU A 61 1.53 5.49 -1.60
N THR A 62 2.47 4.52 -1.54
CA THR A 62 3.91 4.80 -1.49
C THR A 62 4.42 5.52 -2.74
N ILE A 63 3.72 5.42 -3.87
CA ILE A 63 4.08 6.12 -5.12
C ILE A 63 4.19 7.63 -4.87
N ASN A 64 3.32 8.20 -4.03
CA ASN A 64 3.23 9.65 -3.81
C ASN A 64 3.68 10.07 -2.40
N SER A 65 3.75 9.15 -1.44
CA SER A 65 4.04 9.45 -0.05
C SER A 65 5.48 9.16 0.40
N HIS A 66 6.26 8.44 -0.41
CA HIS A 66 7.63 8.05 -0.10
C HIS A 66 8.61 8.49 -1.19
N ASN A 67 9.89 8.54 -0.84
CA ASN A 67 10.98 8.80 -1.79
C ASN A 67 11.15 7.66 -2.79
N ILE A 68 10.72 6.46 -2.42
CA ILE A 68 10.80 5.26 -3.24
C ILE A 68 9.52 4.43 -3.06
N SER A 69 8.90 4.02 -4.16
CA SER A 69 7.65 3.25 -4.12
C SER A 69 7.91 1.77 -3.82
N GLN A 70 6.86 1.06 -3.40
CA GLN A 70 6.91 -0.41 -3.28
C GLN A 70 7.30 -1.10 -4.58
N PHE A 71 6.92 -0.53 -5.73
CA PHE A 71 7.23 -1.09 -7.05
C PHE A 71 8.72 -0.98 -7.35
N GLU A 72 9.29 0.19 -7.14
CA GLU A 72 10.73 0.40 -7.33
C GLU A 72 11.55 -0.46 -6.36
N ASN A 73 11.16 -0.51 -5.07
CA ASN A 73 11.83 -1.38 -4.11
C ASN A 73 11.79 -2.85 -4.53
N HIS A 74 10.64 -3.30 -5.09
CA HIS A 74 10.54 -4.68 -5.58
C HIS A 74 11.50 -4.95 -6.73
N ILE A 75 11.52 -4.07 -7.74
CA ILE A 75 12.42 -4.21 -8.90
C ILE A 75 13.88 -4.15 -8.46
N ARG A 76 14.25 -3.22 -7.57
CA ARG A 76 15.62 -3.15 -7.04
C ARG A 76 16.03 -4.46 -6.37
N ALA A 77 15.16 -5.01 -5.53
CA ALA A 77 15.45 -6.25 -4.82
C ALA A 77 15.63 -7.44 -5.77
N VAL A 78 14.68 -7.67 -6.71
CA VAL A 78 14.75 -8.84 -7.60
C VAL A 78 15.82 -8.74 -8.68
N CYS A 79 16.27 -7.53 -9.00
CA CYS A 79 17.36 -7.28 -9.95
C CYS A 79 18.72 -7.16 -9.26
N GLY A 80 18.82 -7.34 -7.95
CA GLY A 80 20.08 -7.20 -7.20
C GLY A 80 20.67 -5.79 -7.23
N LEU A 81 19.82 -4.75 -7.42
CA LEU A 81 20.26 -3.36 -7.41
C LEU A 81 20.52 -2.88 -5.98
N GLU A 82 21.30 -1.82 -5.85
CA GLU A 82 21.56 -1.21 -4.55
C GLU A 82 20.27 -0.91 -3.79
N LYS A 83 20.22 -1.33 -2.51
CA LYS A 83 19.11 -1.02 -1.59
C LYS A 83 19.17 0.44 -1.22
N LEU A 84 18.08 1.16 -1.47
CA LEU A 84 17.90 2.53 -1.01
C LEU A 84 17.10 2.56 0.29
N GLU A 85 17.38 3.55 1.13
CA GLU A 85 16.61 3.79 2.33
C GLU A 85 15.21 4.32 1.95
N THR A 86 14.17 3.62 2.38
CA THR A 86 12.78 4.04 2.17
C THR A 86 12.36 5.04 3.24
N LYS A 87 12.03 6.26 2.84
CA LYS A 87 11.61 7.35 3.73
C LYS A 87 10.21 7.82 3.36
N LYS A 88 9.35 7.92 4.36
CA LYS A 88 8.06 8.59 4.21
C LYS A 88 8.32 10.11 4.10
N ILE A 89 7.80 10.74 3.04
CA ILE A 89 7.89 12.20 2.81
C ILE A 89 6.60 12.89 3.24
N TYR A 90 5.45 12.28 2.92
CA TYR A 90 4.13 12.83 3.22
C TYR A 90 3.26 11.81 3.94
N ASN A 91 2.35 12.30 4.77
CA ASN A 91 1.19 11.52 5.15
C ASN A 91 0.28 11.37 3.93
N ALA A 92 -0.41 10.25 3.81
CA ALA A 92 -1.26 10.02 2.66
C ALA A 92 -2.50 9.19 3.00
N LYS A 93 -3.56 9.46 2.24
CA LYS A 93 -4.80 8.67 2.22
C LYS A 93 -5.03 8.17 0.80
N MET A 94 -5.45 6.92 0.68
CA MET A 94 -5.79 6.33 -0.61
C MET A 94 -7.20 5.79 -0.59
N LEU A 95 -7.99 6.18 -1.58
CA LEU A 95 -9.32 5.65 -1.86
C LEU A 95 -9.22 4.66 -3.02
N ASN A 96 -9.60 3.40 -2.79
CA ASN A 96 -9.77 2.45 -3.89
C ASN A 96 -11.09 2.71 -4.63
N LEU A 97 -11.01 2.83 -5.95
CA LEU A 97 -12.16 2.98 -6.83
C LEU A 97 -12.59 1.60 -7.31
N ILE A 98 -13.81 1.22 -6.94
CA ILE A 98 -14.32 -0.15 -7.11
C ILE A 98 -15.48 -0.13 -8.11
N GLY A 99 -15.40 -0.98 -9.14
CA GLY A 99 -16.45 -1.07 -10.14
C GLY A 99 -16.68 0.27 -10.83
N GLU A 100 -17.92 0.74 -10.84
CA GLU A 100 -18.33 1.96 -11.53
C GLU A 100 -17.82 3.27 -10.92
N ASP A 101 -17.31 3.25 -9.67
CA ASP A 101 -16.73 4.43 -9.04
C ASP A 101 -15.67 5.09 -9.95
N ILE A 102 -14.94 4.29 -10.76
CA ILE A 102 -13.91 4.80 -11.67
C ILE A 102 -14.44 5.82 -12.68
N LEU A 103 -15.70 5.67 -13.11
CA LEU A 103 -16.30 6.50 -14.16
C LEU A 103 -16.44 7.96 -13.73
N GLU A 104 -16.78 8.18 -12.46
CA GLU A 104 -16.87 9.54 -11.89
C GLU A 104 -15.49 10.23 -11.87
N TYR A 105 -14.42 9.45 -11.65
CA TYR A 105 -13.07 9.98 -11.49
C TYR A 105 -12.35 10.23 -12.83
N LYS A 106 -12.70 9.55 -13.91
CA LYS A 106 -12.07 9.73 -15.23
C LYS A 106 -12.18 11.16 -15.79
N ASN A 107 -13.26 11.86 -15.46
CA ASN A 107 -13.53 13.21 -15.96
C ASN A 107 -13.35 14.30 -14.90
N LYS A 108 -12.83 13.94 -13.72
CA LYS A 108 -12.68 14.87 -12.60
C LYS A 108 -11.38 15.66 -12.73
N LYS A 109 -11.42 16.94 -12.35
CA LYS A 109 -10.20 17.72 -12.12
C LYS A 109 -9.71 17.47 -10.69
N PHE A 110 -8.43 17.19 -10.56
CA PHE A 110 -7.78 16.91 -9.27
C PHE A 110 -6.98 18.11 -8.79
N LYS A 111 -6.82 18.22 -7.46
CA LYS A 111 -5.95 19.21 -6.83
C LYS A 111 -4.49 18.79 -6.97
N GLU A 112 -3.56 19.71 -6.74
CA GLU A 112 -2.11 19.42 -6.79
C GLU A 112 -1.65 18.26 -5.86
N ASN A 113 -2.38 18.03 -4.77
CA ASN A 113 -2.06 16.98 -3.81
C ASN A 113 -2.89 15.71 -4.00
N GLU A 114 -3.63 15.60 -5.09
CA GLU A 114 -4.47 14.45 -5.45
C GLU A 114 -3.92 13.77 -6.70
N PHE A 115 -3.68 12.47 -6.62
CA PHE A 115 -3.08 11.66 -7.68
C PHE A 115 -4.01 10.51 -8.03
N PHE A 116 -4.57 10.57 -9.23
CA PHE A 116 -5.48 9.57 -9.75
C PHE A 116 -4.74 8.55 -10.61
N TYR A 117 -5.03 7.26 -10.39
CA TYR A 117 -4.48 6.14 -11.14
C TYR A 117 -5.59 5.24 -11.64
N ASP A 118 -5.81 5.23 -12.96
CA ASP A 118 -6.66 4.26 -13.64
C ASP A 118 -5.83 3.01 -13.96
N TYR A 119 -6.34 1.83 -13.59
CA TYR A 119 -5.66 0.57 -13.90
C TYR A 119 -5.88 0.10 -15.33
N LEU A 120 -6.54 0.89 -16.17
CA LEU A 120 -6.77 0.67 -17.61
C LEU A 120 -7.38 -0.70 -17.92
N LYS A 121 -8.19 -1.23 -17.02
CA LYS A 121 -8.85 -2.51 -17.19
C LYS A 121 -9.96 -2.39 -18.23
N LYS A 122 -9.98 -3.32 -19.22
CA LYS A 122 -10.91 -3.29 -20.36
C LYS A 122 -12.38 -3.29 -19.95
N GLU A 123 -12.72 -4.01 -18.87
CA GLU A 123 -14.10 -4.16 -18.40
C GLU A 123 -14.26 -3.65 -16.97
N VAL A 124 -15.26 -2.81 -16.74
CA VAL A 124 -15.69 -2.41 -15.42
C VAL A 124 -16.51 -3.55 -14.83
N LYS A 125 -16.01 -4.17 -13.75
CA LYS A 125 -16.70 -5.26 -13.05
C LYS A 125 -17.01 -4.84 -11.61
N ALA A 126 -18.23 -5.09 -11.16
CA ALA A 126 -18.61 -4.91 -9.76
C ALA A 126 -17.60 -5.58 -8.82
N LYS A 127 -17.30 -4.94 -7.69
CA LYS A 127 -16.31 -5.38 -6.67
C LYS A 127 -14.85 -5.44 -7.13
N ARG A 128 -14.52 -5.14 -8.39
CA ARG A 128 -13.14 -5.11 -8.89
C ARG A 128 -12.53 -3.73 -8.64
N LYS A 129 -11.30 -3.70 -8.09
CA LYS A 129 -10.52 -2.47 -7.98
C LYS A 129 -10.12 -2.02 -9.39
N MET A 130 -10.61 -0.86 -9.81
CA MET A 130 -10.42 -0.31 -11.16
C MET A 130 -9.37 0.79 -11.20
N GLY A 131 -9.09 1.40 -10.07
CA GLY A 131 -8.12 2.47 -9.90
C GLY A 131 -8.00 2.87 -8.44
N HIS A 132 -7.27 3.93 -8.18
CA HIS A 132 -7.24 4.58 -6.88
C HIS A 132 -6.98 6.07 -7.00
N LEU A 133 -7.35 6.79 -5.96
CA LEU A 133 -6.98 8.18 -5.73
C LEU A 133 -6.12 8.25 -4.48
N THR A 134 -4.92 8.79 -4.58
CA THR A 134 -4.06 9.11 -3.43
C THR A 134 -4.10 10.59 -3.16
N THR A 135 -4.32 10.98 -1.92
CA THR A 135 -4.22 12.38 -1.45
C THR A 135 -3.08 12.46 -0.45
N ILE A 136 -2.11 13.34 -0.70
CA ILE A 136 -1.02 13.63 0.24
C ILE A 136 -1.36 14.82 1.11
N GLU A 137 -0.92 14.77 2.37
CA GLU A 137 -0.97 15.86 3.33
C GLU A 137 0.45 16.44 3.46
N LYS A 138 0.62 17.69 2.99
CA LYS A 138 1.87 18.46 3.08
C LYS A 138 2.05 19.04 4.47
#